data_2d9afed2a1e76a1ac1faf49bb7b73d6f
#
_entry.id   2d9afed2a1e76a1ac1faf49bb7b73d6f
#
_cell.length_a   1.000
_cell.length_b   1.000
_cell.length_c   1.000
_cell.angle_alpha   90.00
_cell.angle_beta   90.00
_cell.angle_gamma   90.00
#
_symmetry.space_group_name_H-M   'P 1'
#
loop_
_entity.id
_entity.type
_entity.pdbx_description
1 polymer ?
#
loop_
_entity_poly.entity_id
_entity_poly.type
_entity_poly.pdbx_seq_one_letter_code
_entity_poly.pdbx_strand_id
1 'polypeptide(L)'
;MHYTRTQYAEPLVESRYLYDPLGRRVAKRVWRRERDLTGWMSLSRKPEVTWYGWDGDRLTTIQNDRTRIQTVYQPGSFTPLIRVETATGELAKTQRRSLADALQQSGGEDGGSVVFPPVLVQMLDRLESEILADRVSEESRRWLASCGLTVEQIQNQMDPVYTPARKIHLYHCDHRGLPLALVSTEGATEWCAEYDEWGNLLNEENPHQLQQLIRLPGQQYDEESGLYYNRHRYYDPLQGRYITQDPIGLKGGWNFY
;
A
#
# COMPACT_ATOMS: atom_id res chain seq x y z
N MET A 1 -13.60 8.18 -14.55
CA MET A 1 -14.63 8.62 -13.58
C MET A 1 -14.04 9.71 -12.69
N HIS A 2 -14.88 10.63 -12.23
CA HIS A 2 -14.53 11.69 -11.29
C HIS A 2 -15.62 11.72 -10.24
N TYR A 3 -15.25 11.83 -8.97
CA TYR A 3 -16.16 11.92 -7.85
C TYR A 3 -15.78 13.12 -6.99
N THR A 4 -16.76 13.91 -6.57
CA THR A 4 -16.57 15.03 -5.65
C THR A 4 -17.64 14.97 -4.57
N ARG A 5 -17.20 14.98 -3.33
CA ARG A 5 -18.06 15.16 -2.16
C ARG A 5 -17.93 16.60 -1.68
N THR A 6 -19.05 17.30 -1.53
CA THR A 6 -19.07 18.71 -1.13
C THR A 6 -19.82 18.89 0.20
N GLN A 7 -19.44 19.93 0.93
CA GLN A 7 -20.16 20.44 2.08
C GLN A 7 -20.27 21.96 1.95
N TYR A 8 -21.48 22.51 2.04
CA TYR A 8 -21.74 23.95 1.86
C TYR A 8 -21.14 24.49 0.54
N ALA A 9 -21.31 23.76 -0.57
CA ALA A 9 -20.77 24.04 -1.91
C ALA A 9 -19.23 23.99 -2.03
N GLU A 10 -18.50 23.65 -0.97
CA GLU A 10 -17.05 23.48 -1.03
C GLU A 10 -16.65 22.00 -1.06
N PRO A 11 -15.64 21.63 -1.87
CA PRO A 11 -15.21 20.25 -1.97
C PRO A 11 -14.53 19.77 -0.67
N LEU A 12 -14.99 18.64 -0.12
CA LEU A 12 -14.34 17.93 0.98
C LEU A 12 -13.34 16.90 0.48
N VAL A 13 -13.71 16.20 -0.59
CA VAL A 13 -12.93 15.17 -1.22
C VAL A 13 -13.16 15.23 -2.72
N GLU A 14 -12.09 15.17 -3.48
CA GLU A 14 -12.11 14.99 -4.93
C GLU A 14 -11.32 13.74 -5.28
N SER A 15 -11.90 12.87 -6.11
CA SER A 15 -11.26 11.63 -6.55
C SER A 15 -11.28 11.53 -8.07
N ARG A 16 -10.16 11.14 -8.64
CA ARG A 16 -10.04 10.86 -10.08
C ARG A 16 -9.53 9.45 -10.29
N TYR A 17 -10.19 8.74 -11.18
CA TYR A 17 -9.93 7.34 -11.46
C TYR A 17 -9.37 7.20 -12.87
N LEU A 18 -8.26 6.47 -13.00
CA LEU A 18 -7.61 6.18 -14.27
C LEU A 18 -7.86 4.72 -14.64
N TYR A 19 -8.14 4.48 -15.91
CA TYR A 19 -8.47 3.16 -16.43
C TYR A 19 -7.53 2.81 -17.58
N ASP A 20 -7.26 1.52 -17.75
CA ASP A 20 -6.58 1.00 -18.94
C ASP A 20 -7.57 0.84 -20.12
N PRO A 21 -7.07 0.51 -21.32
CA PRO A 21 -7.93 0.27 -22.49
C PRO A 21 -8.94 -0.85 -22.33
N LEU A 22 -8.73 -1.77 -21.38
CA LEU A 22 -9.66 -2.86 -21.05
C LEU A 22 -10.71 -2.47 -20.01
N GLY A 23 -10.74 -1.18 -19.59
CA GLY A 23 -11.68 -0.67 -18.60
C GLY A 23 -11.33 -1.01 -17.15
N ARG A 24 -10.13 -1.54 -16.86
CA ARG A 24 -9.69 -1.86 -15.50
C ARG A 24 -9.11 -0.60 -14.84
N ARG A 25 -9.51 -0.33 -13.62
CA ARG A 25 -8.99 0.80 -12.84
C ARG A 25 -7.53 0.56 -12.48
N VAL A 26 -6.62 1.38 -12.99
CA VAL A 26 -5.18 1.26 -12.77
C VAL A 26 -4.64 2.22 -11.73
N ALA A 27 -5.34 3.32 -11.49
CA ALA A 27 -4.99 4.24 -10.42
C ALA A 27 -6.20 5.01 -9.89
N LYS A 28 -6.09 5.46 -8.64
CA LYS A 28 -6.97 6.41 -7.98
C LYS A 28 -6.12 7.53 -7.41
N ARG A 29 -6.53 8.79 -7.63
CA ARG A 29 -5.94 9.98 -7.04
C ARG A 29 -6.98 10.67 -6.20
N VAL A 30 -6.68 10.94 -4.94
CA VAL A 30 -7.61 11.53 -3.98
C VAL A 30 -7.01 12.79 -3.38
N TRP A 31 -7.76 13.89 -3.49
CA TRP A 31 -7.46 15.14 -2.80
C TRP A 31 -8.45 15.29 -1.66
N ARG A 32 -7.93 15.49 -0.45
CA ARG A 32 -8.74 15.70 0.76
C ARG A 32 -8.62 17.14 1.21
N ARG A 33 -9.69 17.66 1.80
CA ARG A 33 -9.66 18.99 2.41
C ARG A 33 -8.78 18.96 3.65
N GLU A 34 -7.81 19.84 3.67
CA GLU A 34 -6.85 19.99 4.77
C GLU A 34 -6.73 21.47 5.15
N ARG A 35 -6.32 21.72 6.39
CA ARG A 35 -6.02 23.07 6.85
C ARG A 35 -4.55 23.38 6.55
N ASP A 36 -4.31 24.47 5.83
CA ASP A 36 -2.95 24.93 5.58
C ASP A 36 -2.35 25.65 6.81
N LEU A 37 -1.07 26.05 6.68
CA LEU A 37 -0.35 26.75 7.76
C LEU A 37 -0.97 28.11 8.13
N THR A 38 -1.80 28.68 7.26
CA THR A 38 -2.49 29.97 7.50
C THR A 38 -3.87 29.78 8.14
N GLY A 39 -4.30 28.52 8.31
CA GLY A 39 -5.60 28.16 8.87
C GLY A 39 -6.72 28.04 7.84
N TRP A 40 -6.45 28.32 6.54
CA TRP A 40 -7.42 28.14 5.46
C TRP A 40 -7.63 26.65 5.15
N MET A 41 -8.87 26.32 4.83
CA MET A 41 -9.25 24.96 4.41
C MET A 41 -9.29 24.90 2.89
N SER A 42 -8.42 24.06 2.31
CA SER A 42 -8.36 23.82 0.86
C SER A 42 -8.12 22.33 0.57
N LEU A 43 -8.32 21.92 -0.67
CA LEU A 43 -7.89 20.59 -1.09
C LEU A 43 -6.37 20.49 -1.04
N SER A 44 -5.87 19.33 -0.64
CA SER A 44 -4.43 19.01 -0.58
C SER A 44 -3.73 19.32 -1.92
N ARG A 45 -2.51 19.86 -1.87
CA ARG A 45 -1.76 20.18 -3.09
C ARG A 45 -1.34 18.94 -3.87
N LYS A 46 -1.05 17.85 -3.16
CA LYS A 46 -0.67 16.57 -3.73
C LYS A 46 -1.78 15.55 -3.45
N PRO A 47 -2.20 14.77 -4.45
CA PRO A 47 -3.15 13.69 -4.21
C PRO A 47 -2.47 12.53 -3.50
N GLU A 48 -3.24 11.82 -2.68
CA GLU A 48 -2.94 10.45 -2.31
C GLU A 48 -3.16 9.57 -3.55
N VAL A 49 -2.17 8.77 -3.92
CA VAL A 49 -2.24 7.92 -5.11
C VAL A 49 -2.27 6.46 -4.71
N THR A 50 -3.26 5.74 -5.23
CA THR A 50 -3.35 4.28 -5.10
C THR A 50 -3.26 3.67 -6.49
N TRP A 51 -2.36 2.70 -6.64
CA TRP A 51 -2.15 1.92 -7.86
C TRP A 51 -2.80 0.55 -7.73
N TYR A 52 -3.31 0.04 -8.84
CA TYR A 52 -4.01 -1.24 -8.91
C TYR A 52 -3.35 -2.14 -9.96
N GLY A 53 -3.02 -3.38 -9.56
CA GLY A 53 -2.45 -4.41 -10.43
C GLY A 53 -3.43 -5.55 -10.62
N TRP A 54 -3.51 -6.05 -11.85
CA TRP A 54 -4.51 -7.02 -12.29
C TRP A 54 -3.87 -8.30 -12.82
N ASP A 55 -4.51 -9.42 -12.54
CA ASP A 55 -4.29 -10.71 -13.21
C ASP A 55 -5.60 -11.09 -13.91
N GLY A 56 -5.64 -10.90 -15.24
CA GLY A 56 -6.89 -10.98 -15.98
C GLY A 56 -7.93 -10.00 -15.44
N ASP A 57 -9.02 -10.53 -14.91
CA ASP A 57 -10.15 -9.78 -14.35
C ASP A 57 -10.08 -9.65 -12.83
N ARG A 58 -9.07 -10.23 -12.19
CA ARG A 58 -8.87 -10.20 -10.74
C ARG A 58 -7.92 -9.07 -10.34
N LEU A 59 -8.35 -8.27 -9.39
CA LEU A 59 -7.51 -7.24 -8.77
C LEU A 59 -6.59 -7.91 -7.74
N THR A 60 -5.33 -8.08 -8.08
CA THR A 60 -4.36 -8.81 -7.25
C THR A 60 -3.47 -7.91 -6.41
N THR A 61 -3.33 -6.63 -6.77
CA THR A 61 -2.40 -5.73 -6.08
C THR A 61 -3.04 -4.36 -5.87
N ILE A 62 -2.94 -3.87 -4.65
CA ILE A 62 -3.24 -2.48 -4.29
C ILE A 62 -1.99 -1.91 -3.65
N GLN A 63 -1.50 -0.77 -4.17
CA GLN A 63 -0.28 -0.16 -3.66
C GLN A 63 -0.44 1.35 -3.52
N ASN A 64 -0.02 1.86 -2.38
CA ASN A 64 0.16 3.30 -2.15
C ASN A 64 1.61 3.59 -1.73
N ASP A 65 1.89 4.79 -1.24
CA ASP A 65 3.21 5.21 -0.76
C ASP A 65 3.65 4.50 0.54
N ARG A 66 2.74 3.89 1.29
CA ARG A 66 3.00 3.25 2.58
C ARG A 66 3.00 1.74 2.51
N THR A 67 2.08 1.16 1.75
CA THR A 67 1.84 -0.28 1.75
C THR A 67 1.57 -0.82 0.35
N ARG A 68 1.94 -2.08 0.17
CA ARG A 68 1.51 -2.92 -0.95
C ARG A 68 0.74 -4.10 -0.38
N ILE A 69 -0.50 -4.25 -0.81
CA ILE A 69 -1.36 -5.39 -0.47
C ILE A 69 -1.48 -6.26 -1.71
N GLN A 70 -1.14 -7.53 -1.58
CA GLN A 70 -1.30 -8.53 -2.62
C GLN A 70 -2.33 -9.56 -2.17
N THR A 71 -3.26 -9.90 -3.05
CA THR A 71 -4.30 -10.90 -2.79
C THR A 71 -4.11 -12.09 -3.71
N VAL A 72 -4.03 -13.28 -3.13
CA VAL A 72 -4.05 -14.56 -3.85
C VAL A 72 -5.48 -15.08 -3.81
N TYR A 73 -6.01 -15.42 -4.97
CA TYR A 73 -7.36 -15.94 -5.12
C TYR A 73 -7.35 -17.45 -5.38
N GLN A 74 -8.46 -18.09 -5.04
CA GLN A 74 -8.71 -19.47 -5.44
C GLN A 74 -8.65 -19.59 -6.98
N PRO A 75 -7.96 -20.60 -7.55
CA PRO A 75 -7.90 -20.80 -8.98
C PRO A 75 -9.30 -20.83 -9.63
N GLY A 76 -9.48 -20.05 -10.72
CA GLY A 76 -10.75 -19.96 -11.44
C GLY A 76 -11.90 -19.24 -10.70
N SER A 77 -11.64 -18.62 -9.55
CA SER A 77 -12.61 -17.94 -8.69
C SER A 77 -12.18 -16.53 -8.33
N PHE A 78 -13.12 -15.72 -7.84
CA PHE A 78 -12.87 -14.43 -7.19
C PHE A 78 -12.83 -14.53 -5.66
N THR A 79 -12.83 -15.75 -5.11
CA THR A 79 -12.73 -15.97 -3.67
C THR A 79 -11.29 -15.73 -3.22
N PRO A 80 -11.02 -14.73 -2.36
CA PRO A 80 -9.69 -14.47 -1.85
C PRO A 80 -9.29 -15.53 -0.82
N LEU A 81 -8.03 -15.94 -0.84
CA LEU A 81 -7.45 -16.93 0.07
C LEU A 81 -6.42 -16.31 1.02
N ILE A 82 -5.49 -15.54 0.46
CA ILE A 82 -4.35 -15.02 1.21
C ILE A 82 -4.19 -13.54 0.90
N ARG A 83 -3.97 -12.75 1.94
CA ARG A 83 -3.57 -11.35 1.87
C ARG A 83 -2.13 -11.22 2.36
N VAL A 84 -1.28 -10.63 1.53
CA VAL A 84 0.10 -10.31 1.88
C VAL A 84 0.27 -8.81 1.87
N GLU A 85 0.58 -8.23 3.01
CA GLU A 85 0.89 -6.81 3.13
C GLU A 85 2.38 -6.62 3.33
N THR A 86 2.94 -5.67 2.59
CA THR A 86 4.35 -5.30 2.67
C THR A 86 4.44 -3.78 2.78
N ALA A 87 5.26 -3.27 3.71
CA ALA A 87 5.55 -1.83 3.79
C ALA A 87 6.32 -1.38 2.53
N THR A 88 6.03 -0.17 2.03
CA THR A 88 6.69 0.43 0.86
C THR A 88 7.34 1.77 1.20
N GLY A 89 8.28 2.22 0.36
CA GLY A 89 8.84 3.56 0.39
C GLY A 89 9.58 3.93 1.68
N GLU A 90 9.22 5.07 2.25
CA GLU A 90 9.89 5.67 3.40
C GLU A 90 9.81 4.80 4.68
N LEU A 91 8.70 4.10 4.91
CA LEU A 91 8.53 3.19 6.05
C LEU A 91 9.52 2.03 6.03
N ALA A 92 9.91 1.58 4.84
CA ALA A 92 10.94 0.54 4.69
C ALA A 92 12.35 1.09 4.96
N LYS A 93 12.58 2.39 4.72
CA LYS A 93 13.87 3.05 4.91
C LYS A 93 14.12 3.46 6.36
N THR A 94 13.08 3.82 7.12
CA THR A 94 13.20 4.37 8.48
C THR A 94 13.70 3.39 9.53
N GLN A 95 13.84 2.11 9.22
CA GLN A 95 14.32 1.09 10.18
C GLN A 95 15.77 0.68 9.93
N ARG A 96 16.39 1.15 8.85
CA ARG A 96 17.79 0.87 8.55
C ARG A 96 18.65 2.06 8.92
N ARG A 97 19.67 1.82 9.76
CA ARG A 97 20.68 2.84 10.05
C ARG A 97 21.60 3.01 8.84
N SER A 98 22.02 4.24 8.57
CA SER A 98 23.08 4.47 7.60
C SER A 98 24.38 3.82 8.08
N LEU A 99 25.32 3.55 7.17
CA LEU A 99 26.65 3.05 7.52
C LEU A 99 27.34 4.02 8.51
N ALA A 100 27.18 5.32 8.31
CA ALA A 100 27.71 6.35 9.19
C ALA A 100 27.14 6.24 10.60
N ASP A 101 25.81 6.06 10.74
CA ASP A 101 25.17 5.92 12.05
C ASP A 101 25.55 4.61 12.74
N ALA A 102 25.67 3.51 11.98
CA ALA A 102 26.09 2.22 12.52
C ALA A 102 27.51 2.30 13.09
N LEU A 103 28.44 2.93 12.38
CA LEU A 103 29.83 3.11 12.82
C LEU A 103 29.95 4.10 13.98
N GLN A 104 29.13 5.17 14.01
CA GLN A 104 29.10 6.12 15.14
C GLN A 104 28.66 5.46 16.45
N GLN A 105 27.72 4.52 16.36
CA GLN A 105 27.21 3.78 17.52
C GLN A 105 28.18 2.68 17.99
N SER A 106 28.94 2.08 17.09
CA SER A 106 29.90 1.01 17.42
C SER A 106 31.27 1.51 17.88
N GLY A 107 31.60 2.80 17.67
CA GLY A 107 32.92 3.36 17.87
C GLY A 107 33.25 3.85 19.30
N GLY A 108 32.35 3.70 20.27
CA GLY A 108 32.57 4.12 21.65
C GLY A 108 32.85 2.95 22.59
N GLU A 109 34.10 2.72 22.99
CA GLU A 109 34.45 1.73 24.01
C GLU A 109 33.83 2.04 25.40
N ASP A 110 33.38 3.29 25.64
CA ASP A 110 32.77 3.77 26.90
C ASP A 110 31.28 4.18 26.75
N GLY A 111 30.56 3.67 25.71
CA GLY A 111 29.15 3.98 25.54
C GLY A 111 28.82 5.39 25.05
N GLY A 112 29.83 6.17 24.63
CA GLY A 112 29.67 7.50 24.05
C GLY A 112 29.48 7.44 22.53
N SER A 113 28.48 8.14 22.01
CA SER A 113 28.31 8.33 20.57
C SER A 113 29.43 9.19 20.01
N VAL A 114 30.21 8.66 19.04
CA VAL A 114 31.24 9.41 18.31
C VAL A 114 30.58 10.20 17.19
N VAL A 115 30.66 11.51 17.20
CA VAL A 115 30.12 12.36 16.12
C VAL A 115 31.17 12.48 15.00
N PHE A 116 30.84 12.00 13.81
CA PHE A 116 31.72 12.13 12.64
C PHE A 116 31.62 13.51 12.00
N PRO A 117 32.74 14.04 11.46
CA PRO A 117 32.71 15.25 10.64
C PRO A 117 31.80 15.06 9.40
N PRO A 118 31.08 16.13 8.94
CA PRO A 118 30.16 16.02 7.81
C PRO A 118 30.78 15.46 6.53
N VAL A 119 32.05 15.73 6.28
CA VAL A 119 32.80 15.20 5.12
C VAL A 119 32.93 13.68 5.20
N LEU A 120 33.21 13.13 6.39
CA LEU A 120 33.32 11.70 6.60
C LEU A 120 31.95 11.02 6.43
N VAL A 121 30.87 11.63 6.92
CA VAL A 121 29.50 11.13 6.74
C VAL A 121 29.18 11.02 5.24
N GLN A 122 29.47 12.07 4.45
CA GLN A 122 29.23 12.06 3.00
C GLN A 122 30.04 10.98 2.28
N MET A 123 31.28 10.75 2.70
CA MET A 123 32.13 9.67 2.13
C MET A 123 31.56 8.29 2.46
N LEU A 124 31.07 8.09 3.69
CA LEU A 124 30.44 6.84 4.11
C LEU A 124 29.10 6.61 3.40
N ASP A 125 28.27 7.63 3.23
CA ASP A 125 27.00 7.54 2.48
C ASP A 125 27.23 7.19 1.01
N ARG A 126 28.26 7.80 0.41
CA ARG A 126 28.68 7.45 -0.96
C ARG A 126 29.16 6.00 -1.06
N LEU A 127 30.03 5.58 -0.15
CA LEU A 127 30.52 4.21 -0.08
C LEU A 127 29.40 3.20 0.12
N GLU A 128 28.47 3.47 1.01
CA GLU A 128 27.28 2.65 1.21
C GLU A 128 26.47 2.51 -0.07
N SER A 129 26.23 3.60 -0.78
CA SER A 129 25.51 3.60 -2.05
C SER A 129 26.24 2.78 -3.14
N GLU A 130 27.57 2.88 -3.20
CA GLU A 130 28.41 2.12 -4.14
C GLU A 130 28.41 0.61 -3.82
N ILE A 131 28.46 0.24 -2.53
CA ILE A 131 28.38 -1.16 -2.08
C ILE A 131 27.00 -1.75 -2.41
N LEU A 132 25.93 -1.02 -2.15
CA LEU A 132 24.55 -1.47 -2.44
C LEU A 132 24.30 -1.63 -3.95
N ALA A 133 25.00 -0.85 -4.78
CA ALA A 133 24.92 -0.94 -6.23
C ALA A 133 25.87 -2.00 -6.82
N ASP A 134 26.64 -2.70 -5.98
CA ASP A 134 27.73 -3.63 -6.38
C ASP A 134 28.74 -2.97 -7.34
N ARG A 135 29.05 -1.69 -7.12
CA ARG A 135 29.92 -0.84 -7.96
C ARG A 135 30.81 0.05 -7.13
N VAL A 136 31.68 -0.56 -6.32
CA VAL A 136 32.63 0.20 -5.51
C VAL A 136 33.73 0.81 -6.38
N SER A 137 33.83 2.15 -6.36
CA SER A 137 34.82 2.89 -7.14
C SER A 137 36.25 2.64 -6.66
N GLU A 138 37.23 2.83 -7.55
CA GLU A 138 38.64 2.75 -7.19
C GLU A 138 39.07 3.80 -6.16
N GLU A 139 38.41 4.96 -6.17
CA GLU A 139 38.63 6.01 -5.18
C GLU A 139 38.16 5.55 -3.78
N SER A 140 37.00 4.96 -3.65
CA SER A 140 36.48 4.42 -2.39
C SER A 140 37.36 3.24 -1.89
N ARG A 141 37.82 2.38 -2.79
CA ARG A 141 38.76 1.29 -2.43
C ARG A 141 40.07 1.80 -1.89
N ARG A 142 40.68 2.82 -2.53
CA ARG A 142 41.94 3.43 -2.07
C ARG A 142 41.75 4.14 -0.72
N TRP A 143 40.64 4.81 -0.56
CA TRP A 143 40.32 5.45 0.71
C TRP A 143 40.23 4.41 1.84
N LEU A 144 39.44 3.33 1.65
CA LEU A 144 39.36 2.23 2.61
C LEU A 144 40.71 1.62 2.92
N ALA A 145 41.55 1.35 1.91
CA ALA A 145 42.88 0.81 2.09
C ALA A 145 43.76 1.76 2.91
N SER A 146 43.64 3.08 2.75
CA SER A 146 44.36 4.07 3.57
C SER A 146 43.94 4.05 5.03
N CYS A 147 42.68 3.61 5.32
CA CYS A 147 42.15 3.42 6.67
C CYS A 147 42.47 2.00 7.23
N GLY A 148 43.15 1.13 6.46
CA GLY A 148 43.40 -0.25 6.84
C GLY A 148 42.17 -1.15 6.81
N LEU A 149 41.11 -0.76 6.06
CA LEU A 149 39.83 -1.45 5.96
C LEU A 149 39.64 -2.05 4.57
N THR A 150 38.85 -3.13 4.50
CA THR A 150 38.42 -3.73 3.23
C THR A 150 36.92 -3.48 3.00
N VAL A 151 36.49 -3.60 1.73
CA VAL A 151 35.06 -3.49 1.39
C VAL A 151 34.23 -4.52 2.13
N GLU A 152 34.73 -5.76 2.25
CA GLU A 152 34.05 -6.85 2.95
C GLU A 152 33.87 -6.56 4.45
N GLN A 153 34.85 -5.95 5.10
CA GLN A 153 34.74 -5.55 6.50
C GLN A 153 33.67 -4.50 6.69
N ILE A 154 33.58 -3.53 5.77
CA ILE A 154 32.54 -2.50 5.82
C ILE A 154 31.15 -3.10 5.51
N GLN A 155 31.03 -4.01 4.54
CA GLN A 155 29.77 -4.72 4.26
C GLN A 155 29.24 -5.46 5.49
N ASN A 156 30.12 -6.06 6.28
CA ASN A 156 29.74 -6.76 7.52
C ASN A 156 29.29 -5.81 8.65
N GLN A 157 29.64 -4.52 8.57
CA GLN A 157 29.20 -3.48 9.52
C GLN A 157 27.90 -2.80 9.07
N MET A 158 27.51 -2.97 7.81
CA MET A 158 26.27 -2.42 7.30
C MET A 158 25.07 -3.20 7.85
N ASP A 159 24.05 -2.46 8.27
CA ASP A 159 22.77 -3.10 8.52
C ASP A 159 22.29 -3.78 7.23
N PRO A 160 21.75 -5.01 7.29
CA PRO A 160 21.25 -5.70 6.12
C PRO A 160 20.20 -4.85 5.43
N VAL A 161 20.13 -4.95 4.09
CA VAL A 161 19.07 -4.29 3.32
C VAL A 161 17.74 -4.78 3.91
N TYR A 162 17.01 -3.85 4.52
CA TYR A 162 15.75 -4.18 5.16
C TYR A 162 14.76 -4.68 4.10
N THR A 163 14.45 -5.95 4.15
CA THR A 163 13.29 -6.49 3.44
C THR A 163 12.12 -6.34 4.40
N PRO A 164 11.13 -5.49 4.11
CA PRO A 164 10.00 -5.28 5.01
C PRO A 164 9.35 -6.62 5.36
N ALA A 165 9.10 -6.85 6.64
CA ALA A 165 8.39 -8.04 7.08
C ALA A 165 7.03 -8.10 6.37
N ARG A 166 6.70 -9.25 5.80
CA ARG A 166 5.41 -9.49 5.19
C ARG A 166 4.42 -9.86 6.28
N LYS A 167 3.32 -9.12 6.36
CA LYS A 167 2.17 -9.51 7.16
C LYS A 167 1.26 -10.38 6.30
N ILE A 168 1.04 -11.61 6.74
CA ILE A 168 0.24 -12.59 6.00
C ILE A 168 -1.04 -12.84 6.79
N HIS A 169 -2.18 -12.74 6.09
CA HIS A 169 -3.49 -13.07 6.63
C HIS A 169 -4.18 -14.08 5.72
N LEU A 170 -4.91 -14.98 6.32
CA LEU A 170 -5.83 -15.89 5.64
C LEU A 170 -7.22 -15.25 5.61
N TYR A 171 -7.87 -15.26 4.45
CA TYR A 171 -9.27 -14.88 4.34
C TYR A 171 -10.17 -16.01 4.81
N HIS A 172 -11.09 -15.69 5.69
CA HIS A 172 -12.27 -16.51 5.96
C HIS A 172 -13.47 -15.87 5.24
N CYS A 173 -14.06 -16.62 4.30
CA CYS A 173 -15.14 -16.13 3.45
C CYS A 173 -16.41 -16.94 3.65
N ASP A 174 -17.56 -16.34 3.33
CA ASP A 174 -18.81 -17.09 3.20
C ASP A 174 -18.84 -17.94 1.91
N HIS A 175 -19.94 -18.66 1.69
CA HIS A 175 -20.13 -19.52 0.51
C HIS A 175 -20.13 -18.76 -0.82
N ARG A 176 -20.33 -17.43 -0.82
CA ARG A 176 -20.30 -16.55 -2.00
C ARG A 176 -18.90 -16.01 -2.27
N GLY A 177 -17.93 -16.21 -1.36
CA GLY A 177 -16.60 -15.65 -1.43
C GLY A 177 -16.48 -14.24 -0.84
N LEU A 178 -17.48 -13.78 -0.06
CA LEU A 178 -17.43 -12.52 0.67
C LEU A 178 -16.56 -12.69 1.92
N PRO A 179 -15.50 -11.87 2.10
CA PRO A 179 -14.65 -11.95 3.28
C PRO A 179 -15.40 -11.58 4.56
N LEU A 180 -15.37 -12.48 5.55
CA LEU A 180 -15.95 -12.29 6.89
C LEU A 180 -14.87 -12.04 7.94
N ALA A 181 -13.66 -12.57 7.75
CA ALA A 181 -12.54 -12.34 8.66
C ALA A 181 -11.19 -12.43 7.97
N LEU A 182 -10.20 -11.77 8.57
CA LEU A 182 -8.77 -11.94 8.29
C LEU A 182 -8.11 -12.53 9.52
N VAL A 183 -7.47 -13.69 9.34
CA VAL A 183 -6.82 -14.44 10.40
C VAL A 183 -5.32 -14.39 10.19
N SER A 184 -4.55 -14.06 11.23
CA SER A 184 -3.09 -14.04 11.19
C SER A 184 -2.49 -15.43 11.11
N THR A 185 -1.21 -15.54 10.86
CA THR A 185 -0.45 -16.81 10.87
C THR A 185 -0.43 -17.49 12.23
N GLU A 186 -0.64 -16.75 13.31
CA GLU A 186 -0.75 -17.25 14.68
C GLU A 186 -2.18 -17.70 15.04
N GLY A 187 -3.13 -17.56 14.11
CA GLY A 187 -4.53 -17.94 14.32
C GLY A 187 -5.40 -16.87 14.99
N ALA A 188 -4.88 -15.66 15.18
CA ALA A 188 -5.66 -14.56 15.74
C ALA A 188 -6.52 -13.89 14.67
N THR A 189 -7.78 -13.59 14.98
CA THR A 189 -8.64 -12.76 14.11
C THR A 189 -8.24 -11.31 14.29
N GLU A 190 -7.72 -10.69 13.23
CA GLU A 190 -7.24 -9.31 13.25
C GLU A 190 -8.21 -8.32 12.57
N TRP A 191 -9.17 -8.84 11.85
CA TRP A 191 -10.29 -8.11 11.24
C TRP A 191 -11.47 -9.05 11.10
N CYS A 192 -12.68 -8.58 11.38
CA CYS A 192 -13.92 -9.29 11.00
C CYS A 192 -15.04 -8.31 10.71
N ALA A 193 -16.03 -8.77 9.94
CA ALA A 193 -17.16 -7.97 9.53
C ALA A 193 -18.43 -8.79 9.33
N GLU A 194 -19.56 -8.11 9.50
CA GLU A 194 -20.89 -8.63 9.23
C GLU A 194 -21.53 -7.80 8.11
N TYR A 195 -22.29 -8.44 7.26
CA TYR A 195 -22.92 -7.82 6.10
C TYR A 195 -24.38 -8.24 5.98
N ASP A 196 -25.18 -7.36 5.36
CA ASP A 196 -26.52 -7.73 4.90
C ASP A 196 -26.47 -8.52 3.58
N GLU A 197 -27.66 -8.88 3.06
CA GLU A 197 -27.79 -9.66 1.82
C GLU A 197 -27.28 -8.91 0.58
N TRP A 198 -27.23 -7.59 0.63
CA TRP A 198 -26.77 -6.71 -0.45
C TRP A 198 -25.28 -6.40 -0.38
N GLY A 199 -24.62 -6.87 0.68
CA GLY A 199 -23.21 -6.65 0.93
C GLY A 199 -22.90 -5.32 1.64
N ASN A 200 -23.90 -4.65 2.24
CA ASN A 200 -23.62 -3.52 3.12
C ASN A 200 -22.94 -3.98 4.40
N LEU A 201 -21.92 -3.26 4.79
CA LEU A 201 -21.21 -3.48 6.04
C LEU A 201 -22.11 -3.05 7.20
N LEU A 202 -22.52 -4.00 8.04
CA LEU A 202 -23.35 -3.77 9.22
C LEU A 202 -22.50 -3.53 10.47
N ASN A 203 -21.43 -4.32 10.62
CA ASN A 203 -20.51 -4.24 11.74
C ASN A 203 -19.10 -4.58 11.29
N GLU A 204 -18.10 -3.95 11.92
CA GLU A 204 -16.68 -4.18 11.64
C GLU A 204 -15.87 -4.10 12.93
N GLU A 205 -15.07 -5.13 13.19
CA GLU A 205 -14.04 -5.12 14.21
C GLU A 205 -12.68 -5.07 13.53
N ASN A 206 -11.96 -3.97 13.68
CA ASN A 206 -10.68 -3.70 13.00
C ASN A 206 -9.69 -3.00 13.93
N PRO A 207 -9.23 -3.65 15.01
CA PRO A 207 -8.33 -3.04 16.00
C PRO A 207 -6.98 -2.64 15.41
N HIS A 208 -6.54 -3.29 14.32
CA HIS A 208 -5.25 -3.04 13.66
C HIS A 208 -5.35 -2.12 12.44
N GLN A 209 -6.53 -1.56 12.17
CA GLN A 209 -6.80 -0.67 11.02
C GLN A 209 -6.37 -1.28 9.68
N LEU A 210 -6.59 -2.57 9.50
CA LEU A 210 -6.30 -3.26 8.26
C LEU A 210 -7.20 -2.74 7.14
N GLN A 211 -6.62 -2.41 6.00
CA GLN A 211 -7.37 -2.06 4.81
C GLN A 211 -7.92 -3.32 4.15
N GLN A 212 -9.22 -3.58 4.29
CA GLN A 212 -9.91 -4.69 3.65
C GLN A 212 -11.08 -4.15 2.82
N LEU A 213 -10.90 -4.10 1.51
CA LEU A 213 -11.83 -3.45 0.57
C LEU A 213 -12.56 -4.44 -0.33
N ILE A 214 -12.22 -5.74 -0.30
CA ILE A 214 -12.90 -6.77 -1.08
C ILE A 214 -14.32 -6.94 -0.54
N ARG A 215 -15.30 -7.03 -1.45
CA ARG A 215 -16.71 -7.29 -1.15
C ARG A 215 -17.16 -8.56 -1.85
N LEU A 216 -18.34 -8.62 -2.39
CA LEU A 216 -18.81 -9.74 -3.22
C LEU A 216 -17.87 -9.99 -4.41
N PRO A 217 -17.90 -11.16 -5.06
CA PRO A 217 -16.96 -11.53 -6.10
C PRO A 217 -16.72 -10.45 -7.15
N GLY A 218 -15.45 -10.03 -7.30
CA GLY A 218 -15.03 -8.98 -8.22
C GLY A 218 -15.27 -7.54 -7.74
N GLN A 219 -15.88 -7.34 -6.58
CA GLN A 219 -16.17 -6.01 -6.04
C GLN A 219 -15.08 -5.50 -5.11
N GLN A 220 -14.78 -4.19 -5.24
CA GLN A 220 -13.86 -3.44 -4.38
C GLN A 220 -14.58 -2.20 -3.84
N TYR A 221 -14.64 -2.07 -2.52
CA TYR A 221 -15.18 -0.89 -1.88
C TYR A 221 -14.32 0.34 -2.19
N ASP A 222 -14.97 1.40 -2.59
CA ASP A 222 -14.37 2.70 -2.82
C ASP A 222 -14.78 3.65 -1.70
N GLU A 223 -13.86 3.92 -0.80
CA GLU A 223 -14.08 4.64 0.45
C GLU A 223 -14.57 6.08 0.23
N GLU A 224 -14.20 6.72 -0.88
CA GLU A 224 -14.59 8.08 -1.17
C GLU A 224 -16.04 8.18 -1.64
N SER A 225 -16.44 7.29 -2.55
CA SER A 225 -17.78 7.31 -3.16
C SER A 225 -18.82 6.50 -2.39
N GLY A 226 -18.37 5.54 -1.54
CA GLY A 226 -19.27 4.58 -0.90
C GLY A 226 -19.79 3.48 -1.85
N LEU A 227 -19.34 3.49 -3.09
CA LEU A 227 -19.73 2.52 -4.11
C LEU A 227 -18.75 1.33 -4.15
N TYR A 228 -19.21 0.22 -4.74
CA TYR A 228 -18.35 -0.93 -4.99
C TYR A 228 -17.97 -0.98 -6.46
N TYR A 229 -16.66 -0.80 -6.73
CA TYR A 229 -16.12 -0.90 -8.08
C TYR A 229 -16.11 -2.36 -8.53
N ASN A 230 -16.76 -2.66 -9.63
CA ASN A 230 -16.81 -3.98 -10.24
C ASN A 230 -16.43 -3.88 -11.72
N ARG A 231 -15.13 -3.68 -12.01
CA ARG A 231 -14.51 -3.57 -13.32
C ARG A 231 -15.20 -2.58 -14.29
N HIS A 232 -16.33 -2.96 -14.85
CA HIS A 232 -17.05 -2.14 -15.86
C HIS A 232 -18.14 -1.26 -15.28
N ARG A 233 -18.57 -1.53 -14.05
CA ARG A 233 -19.67 -0.85 -13.39
C ARG A 233 -19.34 -0.54 -11.93
N TYR A 234 -20.14 0.34 -11.36
CA TYR A 234 -20.14 0.59 -9.93
C TYR A 234 -21.48 0.13 -9.35
N TYR A 235 -21.41 -0.60 -8.27
CA TYR A 235 -22.54 -1.12 -7.53
C TYR A 235 -22.82 -0.22 -6.33
N ASP A 236 -24.09 0.13 -6.12
CA ASP A 236 -24.55 0.87 -4.95
C ASP A 236 -25.16 -0.13 -3.96
N PRO A 237 -24.48 -0.44 -2.84
CA PRO A 237 -24.97 -1.41 -1.88
C PRO A 237 -26.20 -0.93 -1.14
N LEU A 238 -26.39 0.41 -1.00
CA LEU A 238 -27.58 0.99 -0.36
C LEU A 238 -28.85 0.83 -1.22
N GLN A 239 -28.71 0.77 -2.54
CA GLN A 239 -29.79 0.53 -3.47
C GLN A 239 -29.87 -0.93 -3.95
N GLY A 240 -28.86 -1.75 -3.64
CA GLY A 240 -28.79 -3.14 -4.06
C GLY A 240 -28.66 -3.34 -5.56
N ARG A 241 -28.09 -2.36 -6.30
CA ARG A 241 -28.00 -2.39 -7.77
C ARG A 241 -26.78 -1.63 -8.32
N TYR A 242 -26.48 -1.86 -9.58
CA TYR A 242 -25.51 -1.06 -10.30
C TYR A 242 -26.05 0.34 -10.63
N ILE A 243 -25.19 1.36 -10.60
CA ILE A 243 -25.59 2.76 -10.89
C ILE A 243 -25.72 3.04 -12.39
N THR A 244 -25.23 2.13 -13.25
CA THR A 244 -25.32 2.23 -14.70
C THR A 244 -25.90 0.94 -15.29
N GLN A 245 -26.56 1.06 -16.45
CA GLN A 245 -27.05 -0.09 -17.19
C GLN A 245 -25.89 -1.03 -17.59
N ASP A 246 -26.24 -2.30 -17.78
CA ASP A 246 -25.30 -3.31 -18.25
C ASP A 246 -24.83 -2.95 -19.68
N PRO A 247 -23.52 -2.82 -19.92
CA PRO A 247 -22.98 -2.51 -21.24
C PRO A 247 -23.31 -3.54 -22.32
N ILE A 248 -23.61 -4.80 -21.92
CA ILE A 248 -24.05 -5.84 -22.86
C ILE A 248 -25.58 -5.94 -23.01
N GLY A 249 -26.32 -5.11 -22.28
CA GLY A 249 -27.79 -5.02 -22.35
C GLY A 249 -28.48 -6.37 -22.10
N LEU A 250 -29.49 -6.69 -22.87
CA LEU A 250 -30.30 -7.94 -22.75
C LEU A 250 -29.48 -9.23 -22.87
N LYS A 251 -28.25 -9.17 -23.38
CA LYS A 251 -27.35 -10.33 -23.39
C LYS A 251 -26.92 -10.78 -22.01
N GLY A 252 -26.93 -9.86 -21.02
CA GLY A 252 -26.66 -10.13 -19.60
C GLY A 252 -27.87 -10.61 -18.82
N GLY A 253 -29.08 -10.60 -19.40
CA GLY A 253 -30.33 -10.97 -18.73
C GLY A 253 -31.35 -9.83 -18.76
N TRP A 254 -32.49 -10.04 -18.07
CA TRP A 254 -33.59 -9.06 -17.99
C TRP A 254 -33.33 -7.92 -17.00
N ASN A 255 -32.40 -8.11 -16.07
CA ASN A 255 -32.04 -7.07 -15.10
C ASN A 255 -30.85 -6.26 -15.65
N PHE A 256 -31.10 -5.01 -16.01
CA PHE A 256 -30.10 -4.09 -16.55
C PHE A 256 -29.24 -3.40 -15.49
N TYR A 257 -29.60 -3.46 -14.20
CA TYR A 257 -28.93 -2.73 -13.11
C TYR A 257 -28.47 -3.63 -12.00
#